data_0d23a49c8fb3e9220d92b05a265a90aa
#
_entry.id   0d23a49c8fb3e9220d92b05a265a90aa
#
_cell.length_a   1.000
_cell.length_b   1.000
_cell.length_c   1.000
_cell.angle_alpha   90.00
_cell.angle_beta   90.00
_cell.angle_gamma   90.00
#
_symmetry.space_group_name_H-M   'P 1'
#
loop_
_entity.id
_entity.type
_entity.pdbx_description
1 polymer ?
#
loop_
_entity_poly.entity_id
_entity_poly.type
_entity_poly.pdbx_seq_one_letter_code
_entity_poly.pdbx_strand_id
1 'polypeptide(L)'
;MARAQGARAQMALAFETVYGTPPGAGFTQMPFITSSLAAEQPLLASELLGYGRDPRAPLLDAITTDGDVEVPIDAVGFGFWLKAAFGAPTTAGAVAATGAITFSVQPAVNSTLTINGTLFTFVASGAVGNQVNIGANLAATMTALAVVLNASVVAGVLLATYTGTATALTMVFDVLGTTGNTFTLAASISPASNGTVSAATLTGGLNAHTFMSGSWTLPSMSIEVGMPEVPRFAMYSGCVLDSLSWQMERSGILGAKAMLVAQGETIAAATAAGTLAAIALKRFGHFNGAIKRDGVALGNIVSADLTYANNLDRIETIRSDAKIDGADPTIAALTGKIEVRFADTTLLTQAINGTAAALEFSYVLGSGESLTLTAHAVYLPRPRIEIKGPKGVQASFDWQAALATSPARMCTVVLVNNLAGYP
;
A
#
# COMPACT_ATOMS: atom_id res chain seq x y z
N MET A 1 17.99 2.22 -35.73
CA MET A 1 17.11 3.11 -34.98
C MET A 1 16.65 2.37 -33.72
N ALA A 2 16.80 2.98 -32.56
CA ALA A 2 16.22 2.45 -31.32
C ALA A 2 14.67 2.50 -31.42
N ARG A 3 14.02 1.45 -30.94
CA ARG A 3 12.55 1.36 -30.88
C ARG A 3 12.17 1.31 -29.39
N ALA A 4 11.10 1.97 -29.02
CA ALA A 4 10.58 1.88 -27.65
C ALA A 4 10.19 0.41 -27.34
N GLN A 5 10.58 -0.03 -26.14
CA GLN A 5 10.26 -1.35 -25.62
C GLN A 5 9.48 -1.19 -24.30
N GLY A 6 8.31 -1.80 -24.21
CA GLY A 6 7.48 -1.72 -23.00
C GLY A 6 8.21 -2.17 -21.73
N ALA A 7 9.10 -3.16 -21.83
CA ALA A 7 9.91 -3.63 -20.71
C ALA A 7 10.88 -2.58 -20.11
N ARG A 8 11.14 -1.49 -20.84
CA ARG A 8 12.02 -0.39 -20.42
C ARG A 8 11.26 0.90 -20.13
N ALA A 9 9.94 0.88 -20.31
CA ALA A 9 9.10 2.01 -19.93
C ALA A 9 9.18 2.26 -18.40
N GLN A 10 9.13 3.51 -18.03
CA GLN A 10 9.22 3.94 -16.64
C GLN A 10 7.97 4.74 -16.29
N MET A 11 7.51 4.63 -15.05
CA MET A 11 6.42 5.44 -14.51
C MET A 11 6.89 6.10 -13.21
N ALA A 12 6.59 7.37 -13.08
CA ALA A 12 6.83 8.16 -11.88
C ALA A 12 5.54 8.87 -11.48
N LEU A 13 5.28 8.96 -10.17
CA LEU A 13 4.10 9.60 -9.60
C LEU A 13 4.51 10.56 -8.49
N ALA A 14 3.90 11.74 -8.46
CA ALA A 14 3.94 12.67 -7.34
C ALA A 14 2.56 13.32 -7.15
N PHE A 15 2.19 13.61 -5.89
CA PHE A 15 0.97 14.36 -5.61
C PHE A 15 1.20 15.85 -5.84
N GLU A 16 0.20 16.51 -6.39
CA GLU A 16 0.24 17.94 -6.67
C GLU A 16 -0.21 18.75 -5.45
N THR A 17 0.38 19.91 -5.27
CA THR A 17 -0.09 20.91 -4.30
C THR A 17 -1.06 21.90 -4.93
N VAL A 18 -0.97 22.08 -6.25
CA VAL A 18 -1.86 22.89 -7.08
C VAL A 18 -2.30 22.02 -8.25
N TYR A 19 -3.60 21.88 -8.43
CA TYR A 19 -4.19 21.07 -9.49
C TYR A 19 -3.61 21.41 -10.87
N GLY A 20 -3.20 20.38 -11.60
CA GLY A 20 -2.66 20.52 -12.95
C GLY A 20 -1.24 21.09 -13.04
N THR A 21 -0.56 21.26 -11.89
CA THR A 21 0.81 21.78 -11.85
C THR A 21 1.76 20.71 -11.33
N PRO A 22 2.58 20.10 -12.20
CA PRO A 22 3.56 19.12 -11.78
C PRO A 22 4.54 19.67 -10.75
N PRO A 23 4.80 18.96 -9.64
CA PRO A 23 5.80 19.39 -8.68
C PRO A 23 7.21 19.27 -9.28
N GLY A 24 8.11 20.19 -8.88
CA GLY A 24 9.50 20.20 -9.37
C GLY A 24 10.37 19.05 -8.83
N ALA A 25 9.89 18.28 -7.86
CA ALA A 25 10.58 17.16 -7.23
C ALA A 25 9.60 16.27 -6.46
N GLY A 26 10.09 15.16 -5.87
CA GLY A 26 9.27 14.27 -5.03
C GLY A 26 8.59 13.15 -5.80
N PHE A 27 8.99 12.92 -7.04
CA PHE A 27 8.48 11.78 -7.81
C PHE A 27 9.03 10.46 -7.28
N THR A 28 8.14 9.50 -7.14
CA THR A 28 8.44 8.13 -6.75
C THR A 28 8.29 7.23 -7.98
N GLN A 29 9.26 6.32 -8.19
CA GLN A 29 9.14 5.31 -9.24
C GLN A 29 8.03 4.33 -8.90
N MET A 30 7.02 4.23 -9.77
CA MET A 30 5.88 3.35 -9.57
C MET A 30 6.00 2.10 -10.43
N PRO A 31 5.84 0.90 -9.84
CA PRO A 31 5.69 -0.31 -10.63
C PRO A 31 4.34 -0.31 -11.35
N PHE A 32 4.33 -0.68 -12.62
CA PHE A 32 3.10 -0.83 -13.41
C PHE A 32 3.21 -2.03 -14.35
N ILE A 33 2.07 -2.52 -14.83
CA ILE A 33 1.95 -3.65 -15.74
C ILE A 33 1.58 -3.14 -17.14
N THR A 34 0.54 -2.30 -17.20
CA THR A 34 0.10 -1.63 -18.43
C THR A 34 -0.29 -0.19 -18.14
N SER A 35 -0.27 0.66 -19.18
CA SER A 35 -0.81 2.03 -19.11
C SER A 35 -1.43 2.37 -20.47
N SER A 36 -2.68 2.80 -20.45
CA SER A 36 -3.38 3.40 -21.60
C SER A 36 -3.59 4.91 -21.40
N LEU A 37 -3.03 5.50 -20.34
CA LEU A 37 -3.14 6.93 -20.07
C LEU A 37 -2.57 7.72 -21.23
N ALA A 38 -3.40 8.55 -21.87
CA ALA A 38 -3.07 9.32 -23.06
C ALA A 38 -3.96 10.54 -23.22
N ALA A 39 -3.49 11.53 -23.95
CA ALA A 39 -4.30 12.64 -24.41
C ALA A 39 -4.76 12.38 -25.86
N GLU A 40 -6.03 12.59 -26.12
CA GLU A 40 -6.66 12.52 -27.45
C GLU A 40 -7.24 13.86 -27.83
N GLN A 41 -7.08 14.24 -29.09
CA GLN A 41 -7.68 15.45 -29.65
C GLN A 41 -8.25 15.14 -31.03
N PRO A 42 -9.57 15.04 -31.19
CA PRO A 42 -10.21 14.72 -32.46
C PRO A 42 -10.14 15.88 -33.46
N LEU A 43 -10.40 15.57 -34.72
CA LEU A 43 -10.57 16.55 -35.79
C LEU A 43 -12.05 16.73 -36.11
N LEU A 44 -12.51 17.98 -36.12
CA LEU A 44 -13.82 18.38 -36.59
C LEU A 44 -13.79 18.61 -38.09
N ALA A 45 -14.58 17.85 -38.86
CA ALA A 45 -14.71 18.02 -40.30
C ALA A 45 -15.37 19.37 -40.65
N SER A 46 -14.97 19.94 -41.74
CA SER A 46 -15.59 21.17 -42.24
C SER A 46 -16.99 20.90 -42.80
N GLU A 47 -17.99 21.63 -42.31
CA GLU A 47 -19.41 21.56 -42.75
C GLU A 47 -19.73 22.70 -43.74
N LEU A 48 -18.76 23.46 -44.22
CA LEU A 48 -18.98 24.62 -45.08
C LEU A 48 -19.49 24.23 -46.44
N LEU A 49 -20.60 24.82 -46.85
CA LEU A 49 -21.20 24.66 -48.16
C LEU A 49 -20.73 25.73 -49.14
N GLY A 50 -20.78 25.45 -50.43
CA GLY A 50 -20.47 26.41 -51.50
C GLY A 50 -18.99 26.54 -51.87
N TYR A 51 -18.11 25.70 -51.35
CA TYR A 51 -16.65 25.74 -51.59
C TYR A 51 -16.14 24.60 -52.49
N GLY A 52 -17.05 23.99 -53.25
CA GLY A 52 -16.72 22.87 -54.15
C GLY A 52 -17.00 21.50 -53.53
N ARG A 53 -16.46 20.45 -54.16
CA ARG A 53 -16.73 19.07 -53.79
C ARG A 53 -15.78 18.58 -52.68
N ASP A 54 -14.59 19.13 -52.58
CA ASP A 54 -13.58 18.72 -51.61
C ASP A 54 -13.80 19.45 -50.27
N PRO A 55 -13.71 18.77 -49.14
CA PRO A 55 -13.87 19.37 -47.81
C PRO A 55 -12.73 20.37 -47.51
N ARG A 56 -13.05 21.41 -46.76
CA ARG A 56 -12.03 22.33 -46.22
C ARG A 56 -11.24 21.68 -45.08
N ALA A 57 -10.12 22.31 -44.71
CA ALA A 57 -9.29 21.86 -43.60
C ALA A 57 -10.11 21.66 -42.32
N PRO A 58 -9.92 20.52 -41.61
CA PRO A 58 -10.57 20.28 -40.33
C PRO A 58 -10.00 21.21 -39.25
N LEU A 59 -10.74 21.37 -38.15
CA LEU A 59 -10.31 22.04 -36.93
C LEU A 59 -10.03 21.01 -35.85
N LEU A 60 -9.12 21.34 -34.92
CA LEU A 60 -8.91 20.56 -33.69
C LEU A 60 -10.06 20.81 -32.71
N ASP A 61 -10.56 19.77 -32.07
CA ASP A 61 -11.57 19.80 -31.02
C ASP A 61 -10.93 19.89 -29.63
N ALA A 62 -11.73 19.74 -28.59
CA ALA A 62 -11.29 19.67 -27.19
C ALA A 62 -10.34 18.47 -26.95
N ILE A 63 -9.45 18.62 -25.98
CA ILE A 63 -8.52 17.57 -25.56
C ILE A 63 -9.16 16.78 -24.43
N THR A 64 -9.21 15.46 -24.59
CA THR A 64 -9.54 14.52 -23.51
C THR A 64 -8.29 13.80 -23.07
N THR A 65 -8.01 13.80 -21.77
CA THR A 65 -6.86 13.09 -21.19
C THR A 65 -7.37 12.15 -20.12
N ASP A 66 -7.33 10.86 -20.40
CA ASP A 66 -7.75 9.81 -19.45
C ASP A 66 -7.07 8.48 -19.79
N GLY A 67 -7.39 7.46 -19.04
CA GLY A 67 -6.96 6.09 -19.29
C GLY A 67 -6.76 5.27 -18.03
N ASP A 68 -6.40 4.03 -18.24
CA ASP A 68 -6.18 3.05 -17.20
C ASP A 68 -4.69 2.79 -16.97
N VAL A 69 -4.35 2.57 -15.71
CA VAL A 69 -3.05 2.03 -15.31
C VAL A 69 -3.28 0.74 -14.54
N GLU A 70 -2.71 -0.36 -15.01
CA GLU A 70 -2.69 -1.61 -14.27
C GLU A 70 -1.42 -1.68 -13.43
N VAL A 71 -1.59 -1.91 -12.11
CA VAL A 71 -0.51 -1.86 -11.12
C VAL A 71 -0.49 -3.14 -10.29
N PRO A 72 0.68 -3.60 -9.84
CA PRO A 72 0.73 -4.68 -8.87
C PRO A 72 0.16 -4.22 -7.53
N ILE A 73 -0.56 -5.11 -6.83
CA ILE A 73 -0.91 -4.85 -5.43
C ILE A 73 0.29 -5.30 -4.59
N ASP A 74 0.98 -4.33 -4.01
CA ASP A 74 2.14 -4.51 -3.15
C ASP A 74 2.00 -3.73 -1.84
N ALA A 75 2.83 -4.08 -0.88
CA ALA A 75 2.73 -3.51 0.47
C ALA A 75 3.18 -2.04 0.56
N VAL A 76 3.86 -1.49 -0.44
CA VAL A 76 4.45 -0.14 -0.40
C VAL A 76 3.82 0.77 -1.44
N GLY A 77 3.97 0.44 -2.73
CA GLY A 77 3.53 1.28 -3.86
C GLY A 77 2.01 1.42 -3.95
N PHE A 78 1.26 0.37 -3.58
CA PHE A 78 -0.19 0.40 -3.66
C PHE A 78 -0.84 1.47 -2.76
N GLY A 79 -0.17 1.88 -1.68
CA GLY A 79 -0.66 2.95 -0.81
C GLY A 79 -0.76 4.33 -1.48
N PHE A 80 0.03 4.61 -2.53
CA PHE A 80 -0.12 5.83 -3.34
C PHE A 80 -1.46 5.82 -4.10
N TRP A 81 -1.84 4.67 -4.67
CA TRP A 81 -3.13 4.50 -5.35
C TRP A 81 -4.31 4.55 -4.38
N LEU A 82 -4.13 4.00 -3.17
CA LEU A 82 -5.14 4.13 -2.10
C LEU A 82 -5.29 5.60 -1.67
N LYS A 83 -4.20 6.35 -1.53
CA LYS A 83 -4.28 7.79 -1.24
C LYS A 83 -5.00 8.55 -2.37
N ALA A 84 -4.74 8.22 -3.62
CA ALA A 84 -5.45 8.79 -4.76
C ALA A 84 -6.97 8.49 -4.72
N ALA A 85 -7.36 7.27 -4.30
CA ALA A 85 -8.75 6.84 -4.24
C ALA A 85 -9.54 7.42 -3.06
N PHE A 86 -8.91 7.54 -1.90
CA PHE A 86 -9.60 7.80 -0.62
C PHE A 86 -9.16 9.11 0.06
N GLY A 87 -8.11 9.76 -0.42
CA GLY A 87 -7.45 10.87 0.27
C GLY A 87 -6.34 10.40 1.22
N ALA A 88 -5.76 11.34 1.96
CA ALA A 88 -4.65 11.07 2.86
C ALA A 88 -5.03 10.10 3.99
N PRO A 89 -4.21 9.07 4.28
CA PRO A 89 -4.49 8.14 5.36
C PRO A 89 -4.19 8.73 6.74
N THR A 90 -4.83 8.16 7.77
CA THR A 90 -4.37 8.29 9.14
C THR A 90 -3.33 7.18 9.38
N THR A 91 -2.12 7.58 9.82
CA THR A 91 -1.02 6.64 10.10
C THR A 91 -0.82 6.46 11.60
N ALA A 92 -0.74 5.21 12.04
CA ALA A 92 -0.46 4.83 13.43
C ALA A 92 0.50 3.64 13.48
N GLY A 93 1.24 3.48 14.58
CA GLY A 93 2.08 2.30 14.78
C GLY A 93 1.23 1.03 14.91
N ALA A 94 1.63 -0.05 14.23
CA ALA A 94 0.91 -1.32 14.20
C ALA A 94 1.71 -2.46 14.87
N VAL A 95 3.00 -2.56 14.57
CA VAL A 95 3.88 -3.63 15.06
C VAL A 95 5.14 -3.01 15.64
N ALA A 96 5.57 -3.46 16.82
CA ALA A 96 6.83 -3.04 17.42
C ALA A 96 8.03 -3.66 16.69
N ALA A 97 9.12 -2.91 16.60
CA ALA A 97 10.40 -3.45 16.16
C ALA A 97 10.98 -4.39 17.22
N THR A 98 11.59 -5.49 16.77
CA THR A 98 12.19 -6.50 17.64
C THR A 98 13.62 -6.81 17.23
N GLY A 99 14.40 -7.37 18.14
CA GLY A 99 15.73 -7.87 17.87
C GLY A 99 16.23 -8.81 18.96
N ALA A 100 17.37 -9.41 18.69
CA ALA A 100 18.01 -10.32 19.64
C ALA A 100 19.53 -10.24 19.52
N ILE A 101 20.22 -10.55 20.63
CA ILE A 101 21.65 -10.83 20.66
C ILE A 101 21.81 -12.25 21.21
N THR A 102 22.24 -13.18 20.37
CA THR A 102 22.41 -14.59 20.73
C THR A 102 23.86 -14.86 21.10
N PHE A 103 24.07 -15.56 22.20
CA PHE A 103 25.39 -15.88 22.75
C PHE A 103 25.68 -17.38 22.61
N SER A 104 26.86 -17.72 22.13
CA SER A 104 27.32 -19.12 22.03
C SER A 104 27.93 -19.64 23.34
N VAL A 105 28.60 -18.76 24.08
CA VAL A 105 29.25 -19.02 25.37
C VAL A 105 29.19 -17.74 26.23
N GLN A 106 29.65 -17.85 27.48
CA GLN A 106 29.78 -16.70 28.39
C GLN A 106 30.58 -15.56 27.76
N PRO A 107 30.17 -14.30 27.94
CA PRO A 107 30.96 -13.11 27.58
C PRO A 107 32.32 -13.12 28.30
N ALA A 108 33.35 -12.64 27.63
CA ALA A 108 34.64 -12.41 28.28
C ALA A 108 34.56 -11.19 29.21
N VAL A 109 35.35 -11.20 30.25
CA VAL A 109 35.53 -10.03 31.16
C VAL A 109 36.00 -8.83 30.32
N ASN A 110 35.45 -7.64 30.57
CA ASN A 110 35.69 -6.39 29.85
C ASN A 110 35.18 -6.38 28.38
N SER A 111 34.48 -7.43 27.93
CA SER A 111 33.78 -7.35 26.68
C SER A 111 32.55 -6.43 26.79
N THR A 112 32.03 -5.95 25.64
CA THR A 112 30.99 -4.93 25.63
C THR A 112 29.85 -5.27 24.70
N LEU A 113 28.68 -4.69 25.02
CA LEU A 113 27.54 -4.55 24.14
C LEU A 113 27.21 -3.07 23.99
N THR A 114 26.80 -2.66 22.80
CA THR A 114 26.26 -1.32 22.57
C THR A 114 24.79 -1.43 22.26
N ILE A 115 23.97 -0.83 23.09
CA ILE A 115 22.50 -0.79 22.95
C ILE A 115 22.10 0.67 22.72
N ASN A 116 21.59 0.97 21.54
CA ASN A 116 21.21 2.29 21.08
C ASN A 116 22.26 3.38 21.44
N GLY A 117 23.52 3.12 21.04
CA GLY A 117 24.64 4.04 21.30
C GLY A 117 25.23 3.98 22.74
N THR A 118 24.58 3.28 23.66
CA THR A 118 25.05 3.17 25.06
C THR A 118 25.87 1.89 25.26
N LEU A 119 27.07 2.04 25.80
CA LEU A 119 27.97 0.94 26.05
C LEU A 119 27.69 0.27 27.39
N PHE A 120 27.56 -1.06 27.38
CA PHE A 120 27.47 -1.92 28.55
C PHE A 120 28.70 -2.86 28.60
N THR A 121 29.32 -3.00 29.78
CA THR A 121 30.56 -3.79 29.94
C THR A 121 30.33 -4.98 30.86
N PHE A 122 30.74 -6.17 30.44
CA PHE A 122 30.69 -7.36 31.27
C PHE A 122 31.87 -7.39 32.25
N VAL A 123 31.59 -7.56 33.53
CA VAL A 123 32.59 -7.62 34.62
C VAL A 123 32.43 -8.91 35.41
N ALA A 124 33.55 -9.37 36.04
CA ALA A 124 33.52 -10.60 36.79
C ALA A 124 32.63 -10.49 38.05
N SER A 125 32.62 -9.33 38.71
CA SER A 125 31.84 -9.03 39.91
C SER A 125 31.85 -7.52 40.20
N GLY A 126 30.97 -7.05 41.08
CA GLY A 126 30.97 -5.66 41.55
C GLY A 126 30.47 -4.67 40.50
N ALA A 127 29.59 -5.06 39.59
CA ALA A 127 29.01 -4.21 38.54
C ALA A 127 28.38 -2.92 39.10
N VAL A 128 28.72 -1.78 38.47
CA VAL A 128 28.14 -0.46 38.77
C VAL A 128 27.75 0.26 37.49
N GLY A 129 26.66 1.04 37.52
CA GLY A 129 26.16 1.78 36.35
C GLY A 129 25.85 0.84 35.18
N ASN A 130 26.47 1.09 34.03
CA ASN A 130 26.26 0.29 32.80
C ASN A 130 27.14 -0.97 32.77
N GLN A 131 27.49 -1.56 33.92
CA GLN A 131 28.20 -2.82 33.99
C GLN A 131 27.26 -3.97 34.32
N VAL A 132 27.61 -5.17 33.85
CA VAL A 132 26.84 -6.40 34.01
C VAL A 132 27.73 -7.49 34.62
N ASN A 133 27.32 -8.05 35.74
CA ASN A 133 28.03 -9.18 36.32
C ASN A 133 27.87 -10.43 35.45
N ILE A 134 29.00 -11.09 35.15
CA ILE A 134 29.00 -12.41 34.53
C ILE A 134 28.51 -13.41 35.60
N GLY A 135 27.37 -14.06 35.34
CA GLY A 135 26.76 -15.02 36.27
C GLY A 135 27.45 -16.39 36.24
N ALA A 136 26.98 -17.31 37.06
CA ALA A 136 27.53 -18.69 37.17
C ALA A 136 27.40 -19.49 35.84
N ASN A 137 26.48 -19.13 34.97
CA ASN A 137 26.29 -19.71 33.66
C ASN A 137 25.69 -18.66 32.70
N LEU A 138 25.60 -18.98 31.41
CA LEU A 138 25.14 -18.07 30.39
C LEU A 138 23.70 -17.56 30.66
N ALA A 139 22.79 -18.45 31.07
CA ALA A 139 21.40 -18.05 31.38
C ALA A 139 21.33 -17.02 32.52
N ALA A 140 22.13 -17.22 33.58
CA ALA A 140 22.23 -16.27 34.68
C ALA A 140 22.82 -14.92 34.23
N THR A 141 23.79 -14.93 33.32
CA THR A 141 24.35 -13.69 32.73
C THR A 141 23.31 -12.96 31.86
N MET A 142 22.51 -13.67 31.04
CA MET A 142 21.45 -13.06 30.23
C MET A 142 20.33 -12.46 31.09
N THR A 143 19.98 -13.12 32.19
CA THR A 143 19.04 -12.60 33.17
C THR A 143 19.56 -11.31 33.82
N ALA A 144 20.84 -11.33 34.27
CA ALA A 144 21.47 -10.15 34.86
C ALA A 144 21.59 -8.98 33.87
N LEU A 145 21.92 -9.26 32.60
CA LEU A 145 21.95 -8.26 31.53
C LEU A 145 20.55 -7.62 31.32
N ALA A 146 19.49 -8.42 31.20
CA ALA A 146 18.14 -7.91 31.04
C ALA A 146 17.69 -7.05 32.24
N VAL A 147 18.05 -7.43 33.47
CA VAL A 147 17.73 -6.65 34.66
C VAL A 147 18.45 -5.29 34.63
N VAL A 148 19.74 -5.25 34.29
CA VAL A 148 20.51 -3.99 34.20
C VAL A 148 19.93 -3.08 33.10
N LEU A 149 19.57 -3.63 31.93
CA LEU A 149 19.01 -2.86 30.83
C LEU A 149 17.62 -2.28 31.18
N ASN A 150 16.74 -3.07 31.76
CA ASN A 150 15.39 -2.62 32.17
C ASN A 150 15.44 -1.64 33.37
N ALA A 151 16.49 -1.65 34.17
CA ALA A 151 16.73 -0.72 35.26
C ALA A 151 17.59 0.50 34.84
N SER A 152 17.97 0.60 33.56
CA SER A 152 18.78 1.70 33.05
C SER A 152 18.09 3.05 33.25
N VAL A 153 18.86 4.09 33.53
CA VAL A 153 18.39 5.48 33.57
C VAL A 153 18.70 6.24 32.27
N VAL A 154 19.34 5.57 31.31
CA VAL A 154 19.69 6.16 30.02
C VAL A 154 18.49 6.18 29.11
N ALA A 155 18.01 7.37 28.73
CA ALA A 155 16.80 7.55 27.95
C ALA A 155 16.76 6.70 26.65
N GLY A 156 17.90 6.59 25.94
CA GLY A 156 17.99 5.78 24.73
C GLY A 156 17.81 4.27 24.96
N VAL A 157 18.15 3.76 26.12
CA VAL A 157 17.99 2.34 26.51
C VAL A 157 16.57 2.03 26.98
N LEU A 158 15.92 2.98 27.63
CA LEU A 158 14.54 2.87 28.12
C LEU A 158 13.46 2.84 27.03
N LEU A 159 13.84 2.89 25.74
CA LEU A 159 12.91 2.83 24.64
C LEU A 159 12.50 1.40 24.26
N ALA A 160 13.08 0.39 24.91
CA ALA A 160 12.81 -1.01 24.63
C ALA A 160 12.75 -1.83 25.94
N THR A 161 11.95 -2.88 25.91
CA THR A 161 11.86 -3.89 26.97
C THR A 161 12.75 -5.08 26.62
N TYR A 162 13.51 -5.55 27.62
CA TYR A 162 14.54 -6.59 27.45
C TYR A 162 14.19 -7.86 28.20
N THR A 163 14.37 -9.02 27.56
CA THR A 163 14.15 -10.33 28.17
C THR A 163 15.38 -11.23 27.95
N GLY A 164 15.94 -11.73 29.06
CA GLY A 164 17.02 -12.73 29.02
C GLY A 164 16.45 -14.15 28.89
N THR A 165 16.99 -14.92 27.94
CA THR A 165 16.72 -16.36 27.79
C THR A 165 17.98 -17.17 28.17
N ALA A 166 17.95 -18.49 27.97
CA ALA A 166 19.10 -19.34 28.26
C ALA A 166 20.38 -18.93 27.49
N THR A 167 20.22 -18.43 26.24
CA THR A 167 21.31 -18.13 25.33
C THR A 167 21.18 -16.79 24.60
N ALA A 168 20.12 -16.02 24.87
CA ALA A 168 19.93 -14.78 24.15
C ALA A 168 19.33 -13.68 25.04
N LEU A 169 19.63 -12.45 24.67
CA LEU A 169 18.90 -11.27 25.06
C LEU A 169 17.95 -10.93 23.91
N THR A 170 16.64 -10.94 24.17
CA THR A 170 15.63 -10.46 23.23
C THR A 170 15.16 -9.07 23.65
N MET A 171 14.75 -8.26 22.68
CA MET A 171 14.25 -6.91 22.94
C MET A 171 13.11 -6.54 22.02
N VAL A 172 12.16 -5.78 22.56
CA VAL A 172 10.99 -5.25 21.88
C VAL A 172 10.97 -3.75 22.11
N PHE A 173 10.89 -2.96 21.06
CA PHE A 173 10.74 -1.52 21.17
C PHE A 173 9.37 -1.18 21.76
N ASP A 174 9.29 -0.26 22.74
CA ASP A 174 8.07 -0.06 23.52
C ASP A 174 6.97 0.69 22.74
N VAL A 175 7.35 1.40 21.66
CA VAL A 175 6.40 2.11 20.79
C VAL A 175 6.20 1.31 19.52
N LEU A 176 4.94 1.07 19.16
CA LEU A 176 4.59 0.44 17.89
C LEU A 176 4.98 1.34 16.71
N GLY A 177 5.28 0.72 15.58
CA GLY A 177 5.61 1.40 14.33
C GLY A 177 7.07 1.33 13.95
N THR A 178 7.44 2.10 12.95
CA THR A 178 8.75 2.05 12.29
C THR A 178 9.87 2.73 13.08
N THR A 179 9.54 3.52 14.10
CA THR A 179 10.54 4.29 14.89
C THR A 179 11.60 3.38 15.50
N GLY A 180 11.20 2.21 16.01
CA GLY A 180 12.13 1.24 16.60
C GLY A 180 13.12 0.63 15.59
N ASN A 181 12.86 0.69 14.29
CA ASN A 181 13.77 0.16 13.27
C ASN A 181 15.12 0.92 13.18
N THR A 182 15.26 2.05 13.87
CA THR A 182 16.51 2.82 13.97
C THR A 182 17.30 2.53 15.24
N PHE A 183 16.76 1.72 16.16
CA PHE A 183 17.39 1.37 17.42
C PHE A 183 18.57 0.43 17.20
N THR A 184 19.79 0.87 17.49
CA THR A 184 21.03 0.19 17.10
C THR A 184 21.49 -0.86 18.09
N LEU A 185 22.12 -1.93 17.57
CA LEU A 185 22.69 -3.03 18.32
C LEU A 185 24.11 -3.33 17.84
N ALA A 186 25.06 -3.50 18.78
CA ALA A 186 26.39 -4.00 18.45
C ALA A 186 26.99 -4.82 19.60
N ALA A 187 27.90 -5.72 19.27
CA ALA A 187 28.62 -6.57 20.21
C ALA A 187 30.14 -6.47 19.97
N SER A 188 30.97 -6.45 21.03
CA SER A 188 32.43 -6.36 20.90
C SER A 188 33.03 -7.66 20.37
N ILE A 189 34.08 -7.50 19.55
CA ILE A 189 34.89 -8.62 19.00
C ILE A 189 36.12 -8.88 19.87
N SER A 190 36.73 -7.82 20.45
CA SER A 190 37.92 -7.92 21.27
C SER A 190 37.89 -6.92 22.45
N PRO A 191 37.80 -7.37 23.71
CA PRO A 191 37.48 -8.76 24.10
C PRO A 191 36.13 -9.22 23.54
N ALA A 192 35.99 -10.49 23.21
CA ALA A 192 34.79 -11.03 22.59
C ALA A 192 33.63 -11.06 23.58
N SER A 193 32.50 -10.42 23.23
CA SER A 193 31.24 -10.59 23.97
C SER A 193 30.62 -11.95 23.72
N ASN A 194 31.06 -12.66 22.65
CA ASN A 194 30.45 -13.89 22.13
C ASN A 194 28.97 -13.73 21.75
N GLY A 195 28.50 -12.50 21.64
CA GLY A 195 27.14 -12.15 21.19
C GLY A 195 27.10 -11.92 19.68
N THR A 196 26.09 -12.48 19.03
CA THR A 196 25.77 -12.23 17.63
C THR A 196 24.45 -11.47 17.57
N VAL A 197 24.47 -10.24 17.05
CA VAL A 197 23.25 -9.44 16.84
C VAL A 197 22.42 -9.99 15.69
N SER A 198 21.11 -10.00 15.83
CA SER A 198 20.16 -10.41 14.75
C SER A 198 20.25 -9.50 13.52
N ALA A 199 20.49 -8.20 13.76
CA ALA A 199 20.76 -7.17 12.76
C ALA A 199 21.45 -5.98 13.46
N ALA A 200 22.02 -5.04 12.71
CA ALA A 200 22.61 -3.81 13.26
C ALA A 200 21.58 -2.88 13.94
N THR A 201 20.32 -3.06 13.64
CA THR A 201 19.18 -2.37 14.28
C THR A 201 18.06 -3.35 14.58
N LEU A 202 17.09 -2.95 15.41
CA LEU A 202 15.81 -3.66 15.49
C LEU A 202 15.11 -3.63 14.15
N THR A 203 14.25 -4.61 13.89
CA THR A 203 13.54 -4.78 12.62
C THR A 203 12.08 -5.19 12.86
N GLY A 204 11.26 -5.14 11.80
CA GLY A 204 9.88 -5.61 11.85
C GLY A 204 8.88 -4.60 12.44
N GLY A 205 9.32 -3.39 12.77
CA GLY A 205 8.40 -2.31 13.13
C GLY A 205 7.61 -1.85 11.91
N LEU A 206 6.26 -1.84 12.01
CA LEU A 206 5.34 -1.51 10.91
C LEU A 206 4.31 -0.47 11.35
N ASN A 207 3.91 0.38 10.42
CA ASN A 207 2.80 1.31 10.55
C ASN A 207 1.55 0.79 9.83
N ALA A 208 0.38 1.13 10.36
CA ALA A 208 -0.90 0.98 9.70
C ALA A 208 -1.34 2.32 9.11
N HIS A 209 -1.60 2.33 7.82
CA HIS A 209 -2.14 3.46 7.09
C HIS A 209 -3.62 3.20 6.82
N THR A 210 -4.49 3.95 7.48
CA THR A 210 -5.94 3.78 7.40
C THR A 210 -6.53 4.81 6.45
N PHE A 211 -7.07 4.33 5.34
CA PHE A 211 -7.80 5.10 4.34
C PHE A 211 -9.29 4.93 4.56
N MET A 212 -10.07 6.00 4.39
CA MET A 212 -11.49 6.01 4.70
C MET A 212 -12.29 6.55 3.51
N SER A 213 -13.40 5.90 3.17
CA SER A 213 -14.35 6.41 2.17
C SER A 213 -15.09 7.65 2.66
N GLY A 214 -15.58 8.47 1.70
CA GLY A 214 -16.44 9.61 1.99
C GLY A 214 -15.74 10.97 1.96
N SER A 215 -14.48 11.05 1.53
CA SER A 215 -13.81 12.34 1.30
C SER A 215 -14.39 13.03 0.06
N TRP A 216 -14.77 14.29 0.21
CA TRP A 216 -15.14 15.19 -0.90
C TRP A 216 -13.93 15.86 -1.56
N THR A 217 -12.74 15.66 -1.02
CA THR A 217 -11.51 16.21 -1.58
C THR A 217 -10.56 15.07 -1.88
N LEU A 218 -10.29 14.84 -3.15
CA LEU A 218 -9.30 13.87 -3.62
C LEU A 218 -8.02 14.59 -4.03
N PRO A 219 -6.84 14.02 -3.74
CA PRO A 219 -5.58 14.60 -4.19
C PRO A 219 -5.42 14.39 -5.70
N SER A 220 -4.97 15.43 -6.41
CA SER A 220 -4.49 15.28 -7.77
C SER A 220 -3.03 14.83 -7.81
N MET A 221 -2.65 14.20 -8.90
CA MET A 221 -1.32 13.63 -9.13
C MET A 221 -0.76 14.09 -10.46
N SER A 222 0.55 14.19 -10.53
CA SER A 222 1.30 14.19 -11.79
C SER A 222 1.92 12.82 -12.01
N ILE A 223 1.68 12.24 -13.19
CA ILE A 223 2.20 10.93 -13.58
C ILE A 223 3.05 11.11 -14.83
N GLU A 224 4.34 10.76 -14.76
CA GLU A 224 5.21 10.72 -15.94
C GLU A 224 5.36 9.29 -16.44
N VAL A 225 5.10 9.08 -17.73
CA VAL A 225 5.37 7.82 -18.42
C VAL A 225 6.49 8.05 -19.43
N GLY A 226 7.64 7.44 -19.19
CA GLY A 226 8.86 7.61 -19.98
C GLY A 226 9.19 6.40 -20.87
N MET A 227 9.63 6.68 -22.08
CA MET A 227 10.20 5.73 -23.04
C MET A 227 11.63 6.18 -23.39
N PRO A 228 12.65 5.79 -22.60
CA PRO A 228 14.01 6.34 -22.70
C PRO A 228 14.70 6.09 -24.05
N GLU A 229 14.36 4.97 -24.75
CA GLU A 229 14.99 4.66 -26.05
C GLU A 229 14.56 5.60 -27.19
N VAL A 230 13.38 6.19 -27.07
CA VAL A 230 12.81 7.12 -28.08
C VAL A 230 12.56 8.46 -27.39
N PRO A 231 13.52 9.08 -26.75
CA PRO A 231 13.40 10.14 -25.75
C PRO A 231 12.01 10.82 -25.68
N ARG A 232 11.00 10.10 -25.17
CA ARG A 232 9.62 10.56 -25.00
C ARG A 232 9.21 10.37 -23.54
N PHE A 233 9.03 11.47 -22.86
CA PHE A 233 8.53 11.51 -21.49
C PHE A 233 7.22 12.29 -21.49
N ALA A 234 6.11 11.61 -21.25
CA ALA A 234 4.79 12.20 -21.20
C ALA A 234 4.42 12.45 -19.73
N MET A 235 4.32 13.71 -19.35
CA MET A 235 3.85 14.16 -18.06
C MET A 235 2.36 14.44 -18.14
N TYR A 236 1.57 13.65 -17.43
CA TYR A 236 0.13 13.84 -17.23
C TYR A 236 -0.07 14.62 -15.94
N SER A 237 -0.71 15.77 -16.00
CA SER A 237 -0.98 16.63 -14.85
C SER A 237 -2.46 16.70 -14.52
N GLY A 238 -2.80 17.00 -13.26
CA GLY A 238 -4.17 17.03 -12.79
C GLY A 238 -4.84 15.66 -12.83
N CYS A 239 -4.08 14.57 -12.67
CA CYS A 239 -4.64 13.23 -12.64
C CYS A 239 -5.42 13.02 -11.34
N VAL A 240 -6.71 12.71 -11.44
CA VAL A 240 -7.58 12.30 -10.32
C VAL A 240 -8.06 10.87 -10.58
N LEU A 241 -8.09 10.06 -9.54
CA LEU A 241 -8.48 8.66 -9.66
C LEU A 241 -10.00 8.51 -9.65
N ASP A 242 -10.56 8.03 -10.76
CA ASP A 242 -11.99 7.78 -10.92
C ASP A 242 -12.41 6.46 -10.29
N SER A 243 -11.70 5.38 -10.63
CA SER A 243 -12.01 4.08 -10.03
C SER A 243 -10.76 3.23 -9.80
N LEU A 244 -10.86 2.36 -8.80
CA LEU A 244 -9.83 1.36 -8.43
C LEU A 244 -10.50 0.00 -8.27
N SER A 245 -10.07 -0.98 -9.06
CA SER A 245 -10.67 -2.31 -9.07
C SER A 245 -9.61 -3.41 -9.05
N TRP A 246 -9.93 -4.54 -8.44
CA TRP A 246 -9.09 -5.75 -8.48
C TRP A 246 -9.90 -7.00 -8.23
N GLN A 247 -9.32 -8.15 -8.55
CA GLN A 247 -9.92 -9.47 -8.39
C GLN A 247 -9.12 -10.32 -7.42
N MET A 248 -9.82 -11.18 -6.68
CA MET A 248 -9.27 -12.27 -5.89
C MET A 248 -9.58 -13.58 -6.58
N GLU A 249 -8.54 -14.34 -6.86
CA GLU A 249 -8.64 -15.65 -7.50
C GLU A 249 -7.82 -16.68 -6.72
N ARG A 250 -7.92 -17.96 -7.13
CA ARG A 250 -7.13 -19.03 -6.52
C ARG A 250 -5.62 -18.88 -6.80
N SER A 251 -5.26 -18.38 -7.96
CA SER A 251 -3.87 -18.34 -8.42
C SER A 251 -3.66 -17.18 -9.39
N GLY A 252 -2.41 -16.80 -9.58
CA GLY A 252 -2.01 -15.71 -10.46
C GLY A 252 -1.32 -14.58 -9.70
N ILE A 253 -1.02 -13.54 -10.43
CA ILE A 253 -0.40 -12.33 -9.88
C ILE A 253 -1.52 -11.34 -9.55
N LEU A 254 -1.53 -10.86 -8.33
CA LEU A 254 -2.51 -9.88 -7.89
C LEU A 254 -2.15 -8.51 -8.45
N GLY A 255 -3.07 -7.94 -9.22
CA GLY A 255 -3.00 -6.60 -9.79
C GLY A 255 -4.27 -5.83 -9.57
N ALA A 256 -4.19 -4.51 -9.64
CA ALA A 256 -5.31 -3.59 -9.60
C ALA A 256 -5.31 -2.71 -10.85
N LYS A 257 -6.49 -2.31 -11.28
CA LYS A 257 -6.72 -1.38 -12.37
C LYS A 257 -7.17 -0.03 -11.79
N ALA A 258 -6.38 1.01 -12.06
CA ALA A 258 -6.67 2.39 -11.68
C ALA A 258 -7.12 3.16 -12.93
N MET A 259 -8.35 3.66 -12.95
CA MET A 259 -8.87 4.54 -13.98
C MET A 259 -8.66 5.99 -13.58
N LEU A 260 -8.10 6.79 -14.48
CA LEU A 260 -7.69 8.16 -14.22
C LEU A 260 -8.35 9.11 -15.19
N VAL A 261 -8.70 10.29 -14.69
CA VAL A 261 -9.05 11.48 -15.47
C VAL A 261 -7.97 12.51 -15.21
N ALA A 262 -7.38 13.08 -16.26
CA ALA A 262 -6.31 14.06 -16.15
C ALA A 262 -6.66 15.38 -16.85
N GLN A 263 -6.07 16.47 -16.42
CA GLN A 263 -6.26 17.77 -17.07
C GLN A 263 -5.56 17.86 -18.42
N GLY A 264 -4.36 17.28 -18.53
CA GLY A 264 -3.63 17.31 -19.79
C GLY A 264 -2.29 16.58 -19.78
N GLU A 265 -1.70 16.52 -20.97
CA GLU A 265 -0.40 15.89 -21.25
C GLU A 265 0.61 16.97 -21.68
N THR A 266 1.87 16.81 -21.25
CA THR A 266 3.02 17.54 -21.79
C THR A 266 4.10 16.55 -22.15
N ILE A 267 4.55 16.56 -23.41
CA ILE A 267 5.60 15.66 -23.91
C ILE A 267 6.95 16.38 -23.93
N ALA A 268 7.98 15.77 -23.35
CA ALA A 268 9.35 16.24 -23.33
C ALA A 268 10.34 15.18 -23.83
N ALA A 269 11.52 15.63 -24.26
CA ALA A 269 12.62 14.74 -24.67
C ALA A 269 13.47 14.26 -23.47
N ALA A 270 13.27 14.83 -22.28
CA ALA A 270 13.95 14.44 -21.05
C ALA A 270 12.92 14.31 -19.92
N THR A 271 13.24 13.46 -18.93
CA THR A 271 12.40 13.32 -17.74
C THR A 271 12.32 14.63 -16.96
N ALA A 272 11.11 15.00 -16.54
CA ALA A 272 10.86 16.08 -15.58
C ALA A 272 10.79 15.57 -14.13
N ALA A 273 10.66 14.25 -13.96
CA ALA A 273 10.57 13.60 -12.64
C ALA A 273 11.93 13.49 -11.91
N GLY A 274 13.04 13.82 -12.58
CA GLY A 274 14.38 13.79 -11.99
C GLY A 274 14.89 12.39 -11.69
N THR A 275 15.70 12.26 -10.63
CA THR A 275 16.18 10.95 -10.15
C THR A 275 15.11 10.30 -9.29
N LEU A 276 14.61 9.17 -9.75
CA LEU A 276 13.52 8.47 -9.08
C LEU A 276 14.02 7.65 -7.88
N ALA A 277 13.31 7.73 -6.76
CA ALA A 277 13.48 6.80 -5.65
C ALA A 277 12.77 5.48 -5.99
N ALA A 278 13.53 4.38 -6.00
CA ALA A 278 12.96 3.05 -6.20
C ALA A 278 12.22 2.59 -4.94
N ILE A 279 11.04 2.00 -5.13
CA ILE A 279 10.27 1.37 -4.06
C ILE A 279 10.70 -0.09 -3.92
N ALA A 280 10.87 -0.57 -2.68
CA ALA A 280 11.05 -2.00 -2.42
C ALA A 280 9.73 -2.74 -2.71
N LEU A 281 9.70 -3.50 -3.79
CA LEU A 281 8.50 -4.21 -4.25
C LEU A 281 8.24 -5.45 -3.39
N LYS A 282 7.19 -5.44 -2.57
CA LYS A 282 6.70 -6.57 -1.76
C LYS A 282 5.26 -6.90 -2.19
N ARG A 283 5.11 -7.81 -3.15
CA ARG A 283 3.82 -8.14 -3.77
C ARG A 283 2.99 -9.09 -2.91
N PHE A 284 1.69 -8.83 -2.86
CA PHE A 284 0.73 -9.81 -2.38
C PHE A 284 0.41 -10.79 -3.50
N GLY A 285 0.29 -12.08 -3.15
CA GLY A 285 -0.22 -13.11 -4.05
C GLY A 285 -1.67 -13.44 -3.74
N HIS A 286 -2.41 -13.98 -4.70
CA HIS A 286 -3.78 -14.42 -4.47
C HIS A 286 -3.91 -15.41 -3.31
N PHE A 287 -2.93 -16.28 -3.09
CA PHE A 287 -2.89 -17.24 -1.99
C PHE A 287 -2.72 -16.61 -0.60
N ASN A 288 -2.35 -15.34 -0.52
CA ASN A 288 -2.31 -14.59 0.75
C ASN A 288 -3.69 -14.05 1.15
N GLY A 289 -4.69 -14.22 0.27
CA GLY A 289 -6.01 -13.63 0.42
C GLY A 289 -6.95 -14.43 1.32
N ALA A 290 -7.80 -13.71 2.05
CA ALA A 290 -8.92 -14.24 2.80
C ALA A 290 -10.12 -13.30 2.70
N ILE A 291 -11.33 -13.88 2.71
CA ILE A 291 -12.57 -13.11 2.74
C ILE A 291 -13.34 -13.49 3.99
N LYS A 292 -13.79 -12.49 4.75
CA LYS A 292 -14.62 -12.68 5.93
C LYS A 292 -15.96 -11.96 5.78
N ARG A 293 -16.98 -12.52 6.38
CA ARG A 293 -18.29 -11.92 6.56
C ARG A 293 -18.57 -11.77 8.05
N ASP A 294 -18.84 -10.56 8.51
CA ASP A 294 -19.03 -10.23 9.93
C ASP A 294 -17.93 -10.80 10.84
N GLY A 295 -16.66 -10.73 10.37
CA GLY A 295 -15.49 -11.26 11.09
C GLY A 295 -15.26 -12.76 10.96
N VAL A 296 -16.20 -13.54 10.39
CA VAL A 296 -16.09 -14.97 10.20
C VAL A 296 -15.63 -15.30 8.78
N ALA A 297 -14.60 -16.15 8.64
CA ALA A 297 -14.09 -16.54 7.33
C ALA A 297 -15.18 -17.22 6.47
N LEU A 298 -15.34 -16.73 5.24
CA LEU A 298 -16.18 -17.38 4.25
C LEU A 298 -15.39 -18.51 3.59
N GLY A 299 -15.95 -19.72 3.67
CA GLY A 299 -15.42 -20.88 2.95
C GLY A 299 -15.97 -20.98 1.53
N ASN A 300 -15.37 -21.90 0.76
CA ASN A 300 -15.85 -22.27 -0.59
C ASN A 300 -15.88 -21.15 -1.63
N ILE A 301 -15.11 -20.06 -1.43
CA ILE A 301 -14.99 -18.97 -2.40
C ILE A 301 -14.15 -19.46 -3.59
N VAL A 302 -14.64 -19.20 -4.80
CA VAL A 302 -13.98 -19.50 -6.07
C VAL A 302 -13.22 -18.28 -6.55
N SER A 303 -13.92 -17.14 -6.56
CA SER A 303 -13.36 -15.82 -6.93
C SER A 303 -14.17 -14.71 -6.27
N ALA A 304 -13.56 -13.54 -6.19
CA ALA A 304 -14.24 -12.31 -5.81
C ALA A 304 -13.62 -11.15 -6.57
N ASP A 305 -14.43 -10.15 -6.88
CA ASP A 305 -13.96 -8.88 -7.41
C ASP A 305 -14.55 -7.72 -6.60
N LEU A 306 -13.92 -6.57 -6.72
CA LEU A 306 -14.42 -5.33 -6.16
C LEU A 306 -13.96 -4.12 -6.98
N THR A 307 -14.82 -3.11 -7.00
CA THR A 307 -14.56 -1.82 -7.63
C THR A 307 -15.01 -0.71 -6.70
N TYR A 308 -14.08 0.16 -6.34
CA TYR A 308 -14.36 1.43 -5.69
C TYR A 308 -14.34 2.52 -6.75
N ALA A 309 -15.42 3.29 -6.90
CA ALA A 309 -15.56 4.36 -7.87
C ALA A 309 -15.84 5.68 -7.14
N ASN A 310 -15.12 6.72 -7.50
CA ASN A 310 -15.36 8.11 -7.07
C ASN A 310 -16.43 8.78 -7.94
N ASN A 311 -16.71 8.21 -9.12
CA ASN A 311 -17.69 8.72 -10.10
C ASN A 311 -17.43 10.21 -10.38
N LEU A 312 -16.27 10.51 -10.95
CA LEU A 312 -15.83 11.88 -11.18
C LEU A 312 -16.71 12.60 -12.19
N ASP A 313 -17.11 13.83 -11.86
CA ASP A 313 -17.70 14.77 -12.79
C ASP A 313 -16.60 15.63 -13.41
N ARG A 314 -16.48 15.58 -14.76
CA ARG A 314 -15.49 16.38 -15.50
C ARG A 314 -15.98 17.81 -15.62
N ILE A 315 -15.23 18.76 -15.12
CA ILE A 315 -15.57 20.19 -15.18
C ILE A 315 -15.10 20.73 -16.53
N GLU A 316 -16.01 20.72 -17.49
CA GLU A 316 -15.79 21.21 -18.85
C GLU A 316 -16.19 22.68 -18.94
N THR A 317 -15.20 23.57 -19.02
CA THR A 317 -15.39 25.00 -19.17
C THR A 317 -14.77 25.50 -20.47
N ILE A 318 -15.16 26.71 -20.92
CA ILE A 318 -14.54 27.33 -22.09
C ILE A 318 -13.16 27.81 -21.73
N ARG A 319 -12.14 27.12 -22.24
CA ARG A 319 -10.72 27.41 -22.01
C ARG A 319 -9.97 27.59 -23.35
N SER A 320 -8.98 28.44 -23.35
CA SER A 320 -8.15 28.67 -24.55
C SER A 320 -7.17 27.54 -24.85
N ASP A 321 -6.94 26.63 -23.89
CA ASP A 321 -6.06 25.47 -24.00
C ASP A 321 -6.81 24.15 -24.32
N ALA A 322 -8.13 24.22 -24.55
CA ALA A 322 -9.00 23.11 -24.88
C ALA A 322 -9.03 21.95 -23.85
N LYS A 323 -8.56 22.17 -22.64
CA LYS A 323 -8.50 21.18 -21.54
C LYS A 323 -9.69 21.31 -20.60
N ILE A 324 -9.94 20.26 -19.78
CA ILE A 324 -10.90 20.35 -18.67
C ILE A 324 -10.35 21.25 -17.56
N ASP A 325 -11.22 21.85 -16.77
CA ASP A 325 -10.85 22.70 -15.64
C ASP A 325 -10.57 21.89 -14.37
N GLY A 326 -11.25 20.77 -14.20
CA GLY A 326 -11.12 19.88 -13.07
C GLY A 326 -11.88 18.57 -13.23
N ALA A 327 -11.84 17.76 -12.19
CA ALA A 327 -12.64 16.55 -12.03
C ALA A 327 -13.03 16.40 -10.56
N ASP A 328 -14.30 16.60 -10.28
CA ASP A 328 -14.83 16.60 -8.91
C ASP A 328 -15.47 15.26 -8.55
N PRO A 329 -15.23 14.73 -7.34
CA PRO A 329 -15.87 13.49 -6.91
C PRO A 329 -17.37 13.71 -6.68
N THR A 330 -18.16 12.71 -7.10
CA THR A 330 -19.60 12.68 -6.82
C THR A 330 -19.93 11.62 -5.76
N ILE A 331 -21.07 10.95 -5.83
CA ILE A 331 -21.44 9.88 -4.92
C ILE A 331 -20.54 8.66 -5.19
N ALA A 332 -19.70 8.31 -4.25
CA ALA A 332 -18.83 7.14 -4.36
C ALA A 332 -19.65 5.84 -4.34
N ALA A 333 -19.16 4.84 -5.05
CA ALA A 333 -19.73 3.50 -5.06
C ALA A 333 -18.67 2.45 -4.74
N LEU A 334 -19.05 1.40 -4.01
CA LEU A 334 -18.25 0.21 -3.83
C LEU A 334 -19.11 -1.00 -4.13
N THR A 335 -18.77 -1.69 -5.20
CA THR A 335 -19.51 -2.83 -5.73
C THR A 335 -18.57 -3.99 -6.00
N GLY A 336 -19.10 -5.18 -6.20
CA GLY A 336 -18.33 -6.34 -6.60
C GLY A 336 -19.16 -7.60 -6.67
N LYS A 337 -18.47 -8.72 -6.76
CA LYS A 337 -19.06 -10.03 -6.95
C LYS A 337 -18.31 -11.06 -6.11
N ILE A 338 -19.01 -12.04 -5.57
CA ILE A 338 -18.43 -13.20 -4.92
C ILE A 338 -18.99 -14.44 -5.59
N GLU A 339 -18.13 -15.31 -6.08
CA GLU A 339 -18.48 -16.63 -6.56
C GLU A 339 -18.12 -17.69 -5.51
N VAL A 340 -19.09 -18.51 -5.17
CA VAL A 340 -18.92 -19.58 -4.19
C VAL A 340 -19.31 -20.93 -4.75
N ARG A 341 -18.68 -22.01 -4.28
CA ARG A 341 -19.25 -23.35 -4.32
C ARG A 341 -20.39 -23.39 -3.33
N PHE A 342 -21.62 -23.61 -3.81
CA PHE A 342 -22.83 -23.55 -2.99
C PHE A 342 -22.84 -24.71 -1.99
N ALA A 343 -22.28 -24.47 -0.81
CA ALA A 343 -22.17 -25.44 0.27
C ALA A 343 -23.09 -25.15 1.46
N ASP A 344 -23.56 -23.90 1.59
CA ASP A 344 -24.48 -23.43 2.62
C ASP A 344 -25.39 -22.32 2.09
N THR A 345 -26.36 -21.91 2.90
CA THR A 345 -27.37 -20.91 2.53
C THR A 345 -27.09 -19.52 3.13
N THR A 346 -25.95 -19.28 3.73
CA THR A 346 -25.66 -18.04 4.48
C THR A 346 -25.82 -16.78 3.62
N LEU A 347 -25.15 -16.72 2.48
CA LEU A 347 -25.25 -15.58 1.54
C LEU A 347 -26.63 -15.48 0.90
N LEU A 348 -27.26 -16.64 0.58
CA LEU A 348 -28.59 -16.67 0.02
C LEU A 348 -29.63 -16.15 1.03
N THR A 349 -29.54 -16.55 2.27
CA THR A 349 -30.41 -16.08 3.36
C THR A 349 -30.27 -14.57 3.57
N GLN A 350 -29.04 -14.06 3.56
CA GLN A 350 -28.76 -12.63 3.61
C GLN A 350 -29.43 -11.89 2.44
N ALA A 351 -29.26 -12.38 1.20
CA ALA A 351 -29.85 -11.81 0.00
C ALA A 351 -31.39 -11.82 0.04
N ILE A 352 -32.01 -12.89 0.55
CA ILE A 352 -33.47 -13.00 0.68
C ILE A 352 -33.99 -12.02 1.74
N ASN A 353 -33.31 -11.89 2.86
CA ASN A 353 -33.72 -11.02 3.96
C ASN A 353 -33.40 -9.53 3.74
N GLY A 354 -32.57 -9.21 2.73
CA GLY A 354 -32.12 -7.84 2.47
C GLY A 354 -31.33 -7.23 3.62
N THR A 355 -30.66 -8.04 4.45
CA THR A 355 -29.88 -7.58 5.61
C THR A 355 -28.48 -7.21 5.21
N ALA A 356 -27.94 -6.13 5.81
CA ALA A 356 -26.54 -5.77 5.64
C ALA A 356 -25.62 -6.70 6.40
N ALA A 357 -24.42 -6.93 5.86
CA ALA A 357 -23.31 -7.59 6.55
C ALA A 357 -22.00 -6.91 6.19
N ALA A 358 -20.99 -6.97 7.06
CA ALA A 358 -19.65 -6.52 6.71
C ALA A 358 -18.91 -7.57 5.86
N LEU A 359 -18.25 -7.12 4.79
CA LEU A 359 -17.31 -7.95 4.02
C LEU A 359 -15.89 -7.43 4.19
N GLU A 360 -14.98 -8.31 4.53
CA GLU A 360 -13.55 -8.01 4.66
C GLU A 360 -12.76 -8.81 3.61
N PHE A 361 -11.96 -8.10 2.84
CA PHE A 361 -11.01 -8.65 1.87
C PHE A 361 -9.61 -8.37 2.38
N SER A 362 -8.85 -9.40 2.75
CA SER A 362 -7.54 -9.23 3.38
C SER A 362 -6.46 -10.05 2.71
N TYR A 363 -5.23 -9.52 2.71
CA TYR A 363 -4.01 -10.16 2.24
C TYR A 363 -2.94 -9.95 3.31
N VAL A 364 -2.20 -11.02 3.65
CA VAL A 364 -1.16 -10.97 4.69
C VAL A 364 0.10 -11.65 4.18
N LEU A 365 1.25 -10.97 4.31
CA LEU A 365 2.57 -11.54 4.06
C LEU A 365 3.15 -12.15 5.34
N GLY A 366 4.01 -13.15 5.18
CA GLY A 366 4.69 -13.78 6.33
C GLY A 366 5.60 -12.84 7.12
N SER A 367 5.97 -11.70 6.56
CA SER A 367 6.76 -10.63 7.20
C SER A 367 5.91 -9.60 7.96
N GLY A 368 4.57 -9.77 7.99
CA GLY A 368 3.65 -8.95 8.78
C GLY A 368 2.97 -7.83 8.03
N GLU A 369 3.41 -7.48 6.82
CA GLU A 369 2.71 -6.51 5.98
C GLU A 369 1.35 -7.08 5.56
N SER A 370 0.34 -6.22 5.52
CA SER A 370 -1.03 -6.63 5.18
C SER A 370 -1.80 -5.51 4.48
N LEU A 371 -2.77 -5.92 3.67
CA LEU A 371 -3.78 -5.06 3.07
C LEU A 371 -5.14 -5.62 3.45
N THR A 372 -5.99 -4.80 4.05
CA THR A 372 -7.35 -5.18 4.43
C THR A 372 -8.33 -4.11 3.97
N LEU A 373 -9.30 -4.47 3.14
CA LEU A 373 -10.44 -3.64 2.81
C LEU A 373 -11.68 -4.20 3.52
N THR A 374 -12.35 -3.37 4.29
CA THR A 374 -13.61 -3.70 4.97
C THR A 374 -14.74 -2.83 4.42
N ALA A 375 -15.70 -3.44 3.73
CA ALA A 375 -16.98 -2.84 3.38
C ALA A 375 -17.94 -3.08 4.54
N HIS A 376 -18.41 -1.99 5.19
CA HIS A 376 -19.08 -2.08 6.50
C HIS A 376 -20.56 -2.46 6.44
N ALA A 377 -21.24 -2.15 5.34
CA ALA A 377 -22.65 -2.50 5.14
C ALA A 377 -22.89 -2.93 3.70
N VAL A 378 -22.82 -4.22 3.44
CA VAL A 378 -22.95 -4.82 2.12
C VAL A 378 -24.32 -5.47 1.97
N TYR A 379 -24.98 -5.17 0.88
CA TYR A 379 -26.27 -5.74 0.49
C TYR A 379 -26.10 -6.65 -0.73
N LEU A 380 -26.76 -7.77 -0.71
CA LEU A 380 -26.74 -8.75 -1.79
C LEU A 380 -28.11 -8.78 -2.46
N PRO A 381 -28.22 -8.59 -3.79
CA PRO A 381 -29.44 -8.92 -4.51
C PRO A 381 -29.65 -10.43 -4.50
N ARG A 382 -30.91 -10.86 -4.59
CA ARG A 382 -31.23 -12.30 -4.62
C ARG A 382 -30.71 -12.92 -5.93
N PRO A 383 -29.76 -13.87 -5.88
CA PRO A 383 -29.21 -14.47 -7.08
C PRO A 383 -30.14 -15.52 -7.68
N ARG A 384 -29.93 -15.82 -8.95
CA ARG A 384 -30.48 -17.03 -9.58
C ARG A 384 -29.44 -18.15 -9.41
N ILE A 385 -29.82 -19.25 -8.77
CA ILE A 385 -28.98 -20.43 -8.60
C ILE A 385 -29.38 -21.45 -9.67
N GLU A 386 -28.46 -21.77 -10.57
CA GLU A 386 -28.70 -22.69 -11.69
C GLU A 386 -27.93 -24.00 -11.48
N ILE A 387 -28.57 -25.12 -11.83
CA ILE A 387 -27.94 -26.43 -11.90
C ILE A 387 -27.60 -26.72 -13.36
N LYS A 388 -26.33 -26.58 -13.75
CA LYS A 388 -25.85 -26.70 -15.15
C LYS A 388 -25.36 -28.11 -15.51
N GLY A 389 -25.57 -29.10 -14.65
CA GLY A 389 -25.13 -30.49 -14.91
C GLY A 389 -24.66 -31.22 -13.65
N PRO A 390 -23.96 -32.38 -13.79
CA PRO A 390 -23.60 -33.25 -12.66
C PRO A 390 -22.44 -32.73 -11.79
N LYS A 391 -21.82 -31.59 -12.15
CA LYS A 391 -20.72 -30.98 -11.39
C LYS A 391 -21.29 -30.19 -10.20
N GLY A 392 -20.43 -29.84 -9.24
CA GLY A 392 -20.84 -29.03 -8.08
C GLY A 392 -21.51 -27.71 -8.50
N VAL A 393 -22.56 -27.34 -7.78
CA VAL A 393 -23.32 -26.09 -8.00
C VAL A 393 -22.46 -24.90 -7.57
N GLN A 394 -22.42 -23.87 -8.41
CA GLN A 394 -21.82 -22.57 -8.09
C GLN A 394 -22.90 -21.53 -7.99
N ALA A 395 -22.74 -20.59 -7.08
CA ALA A 395 -23.60 -19.43 -6.94
C ALA A 395 -22.75 -18.15 -7.04
N SER A 396 -23.29 -17.17 -7.74
CA SER A 396 -22.68 -15.86 -7.89
C SER A 396 -23.56 -14.83 -7.17
N PHE A 397 -22.93 -14.04 -6.32
CA PHE A 397 -23.56 -12.96 -5.57
C PHE A 397 -22.89 -11.64 -5.95
N ASP A 398 -23.60 -10.85 -6.74
CA ASP A 398 -23.23 -9.44 -6.87
C ASP A 398 -23.51 -8.75 -5.55
N TRP A 399 -22.77 -7.69 -5.25
CA TRP A 399 -22.96 -6.95 -4.02
C TRP A 399 -22.69 -5.45 -4.21
N GLN A 400 -23.32 -4.66 -3.37
CA GLN A 400 -23.04 -3.24 -3.24
C GLN A 400 -22.93 -2.86 -1.77
N ALA A 401 -21.99 -1.97 -1.47
CA ALA A 401 -21.86 -1.41 -0.13
C ALA A 401 -22.65 -0.09 -0.02
N ALA A 402 -23.09 0.19 1.20
CA ALA A 402 -23.74 1.44 1.56
C ALA A 402 -23.09 2.06 2.78
N LEU A 403 -23.47 3.29 3.12
CA LEU A 403 -23.07 3.94 4.35
C LEU A 403 -23.55 3.12 5.55
N ALA A 404 -22.61 2.66 6.37
CA ALA A 404 -22.91 1.98 7.62
C ALA A 404 -23.21 3.00 8.74
N THR A 405 -23.91 2.54 9.79
CA THR A 405 -24.17 3.36 10.98
C THR A 405 -22.95 3.46 11.89
N SER A 406 -22.20 2.35 12.01
CA SER A 406 -20.98 2.30 12.81
C SER A 406 -19.98 1.32 12.20
N PRO A 407 -18.80 1.81 11.77
CA PRO A 407 -18.41 3.22 11.66
C PRO A 407 -19.25 3.93 10.58
N ALA A 408 -19.50 5.23 10.72
CA ALA A 408 -20.32 6.01 9.79
C ALA A 408 -19.58 6.26 8.46
N ARG A 409 -19.36 5.20 7.70
CA ARG A 409 -18.68 5.19 6.38
C ARG A 409 -19.01 3.92 5.60
N MET A 410 -18.80 3.94 4.30
CA MET A 410 -19.04 2.80 3.42
C MET A 410 -17.93 1.74 3.58
N CYS A 411 -16.67 2.14 3.55
CA CYS A 411 -15.54 1.23 3.70
C CYS A 411 -14.32 1.87 4.37
N THR A 412 -13.43 1.01 4.82
CA THR A 412 -12.10 1.36 5.35
C THR A 412 -11.08 0.44 4.69
N VAL A 413 -9.94 1.00 4.28
CA VAL A 413 -8.79 0.22 3.81
C VAL A 413 -7.62 0.46 4.75
N VAL A 414 -7.02 -0.62 5.26
CA VAL A 414 -5.85 -0.57 6.12
C VAL A 414 -4.70 -1.25 5.39
N LEU A 415 -3.63 -0.49 5.17
CA LEU A 415 -2.37 -1.00 4.62
C LEU A 415 -1.30 -0.93 5.69
N VAL A 416 -0.73 -2.08 6.05
CA VAL A 416 0.35 -2.19 7.04
C VAL A 416 1.67 -2.41 6.33
N ASN A 417 2.63 -1.51 6.56
CA ASN A 417 3.96 -1.59 5.98
C ASN A 417 5.02 -0.82 6.78
N ASN A 418 6.23 -0.75 6.24
CA ASN A 418 7.37 -0.09 6.88
C ASN A 418 7.56 1.39 6.49
N LEU A 419 6.60 2.04 5.82
CA LEU A 419 6.68 3.47 5.55
C LEU A 419 6.25 4.30 6.77
N ALA A 420 6.86 5.47 6.91
CA ALA A 420 6.44 6.44 7.93
C ALA A 420 5.10 7.13 7.56
N GLY A 421 4.78 7.23 6.27
CA GLY A 421 3.58 7.86 5.75
C GLY A 421 3.59 7.92 4.22
N TYR A 422 2.50 8.42 3.65
CA TYR A 422 2.36 8.70 2.23
C TYR A 422 2.31 10.22 2.03
N PRO A 423 3.38 10.83 1.50
CA PRO A 423 3.52 12.28 1.32
C PRO A 423 2.48 12.86 0.37
#